data_ef4d241f71c56688b3b6689b46655c0a
#
_entry.id   ef4d241f71c56688b3b6689b46655c0a
#
_cell.length_a   1.000
_cell.length_b   1.000
_cell.length_c   1.000
_cell.angle_alpha   90.00
_cell.angle_beta   90.00
_cell.angle_gamma   90.00
#
_symmetry.space_group_name_H-M   'P 1'
#
loop_
_entity.id
_entity.type
_entity.pdbx_description
1 polymer ?
#
loop_
_entity_poly.entity_id
_entity_poly.type
_entity_poly.pdbx_seq_one_letter_code
_entity_poly.pdbx_strand_id
1 'polypeptide(L)'
;GVVQESKAEKALDALKNMSAPHARVIRDGEEKQIDATQLVPGDVIRLEAGDFIPADARLLKSASLKSEESALTGESVPSEKNADAVVEEKAPLGDRTNMVFSGCSVTYGTATAVVTGTGMDTEMGKIAGLLEGADDGQTPLQQKLAQLGKFLGFLALGACAIIFVVGILSGMEVLEIFMTAVSLAVSAIPEGLP
;
A
#
# COMPACT_ATOMS: atom_id res chain seq x y z
N GLY A 1 -5.37 -21.80 -3.43
CA GLY A 1 -5.53 -20.39 -3.22
C GLY A 1 -4.80 -19.82 -2.03
N VAL A 2 -5.39 -19.81 -0.86
CA VAL A 2 -4.93 -19.04 0.35
C VAL A 2 -3.48 -19.35 0.78
N VAL A 3 -3.02 -20.59 0.68
CA VAL A 3 -1.63 -20.95 1.07
C VAL A 3 -0.60 -20.45 0.07
N GLN A 4 -0.94 -20.35 -1.22
CA GLN A 4 -0.04 -19.82 -2.24
C GLN A 4 0.01 -18.28 -2.21
N GLU A 5 -1.11 -17.60 -1.95
CA GLU A 5 -1.18 -16.16 -1.72
C GLU A 5 -0.37 -15.74 -0.51
N SER A 6 -0.54 -16.42 0.62
CA SER A 6 0.24 -16.16 1.85
C SER A 6 1.76 -16.38 1.66
N LYS A 7 2.18 -17.31 0.79
CA LYS A 7 3.61 -17.49 0.46
C LYS A 7 4.15 -16.40 -0.45
N ALA A 8 3.34 -15.92 -1.42
CA ALA A 8 3.71 -14.83 -2.31
C ALA A 8 3.81 -13.51 -1.54
N GLU A 9 2.88 -13.24 -0.62
CA GLU A 9 2.87 -12.07 0.24
C GLU A 9 4.08 -12.03 1.18
N LYS A 10 4.42 -13.15 1.82
CA LYS A 10 5.64 -13.29 2.63
C LYS A 10 6.93 -13.12 1.83
N ALA A 11 6.97 -13.58 0.57
CA ALA A 11 8.11 -13.38 -0.31
C ALA A 11 8.27 -11.92 -0.74
N LEU A 12 7.16 -11.21 -0.98
CA LEU A 12 7.14 -9.77 -1.26
C LEU A 12 7.58 -8.95 -0.05
N ASP A 13 7.14 -9.30 1.15
CA ASP A 13 7.57 -8.65 2.40
C ASP A 13 9.05 -8.89 2.68
N ALA A 14 9.56 -10.09 2.42
CA ALA A 14 10.98 -10.39 2.53
C ALA A 14 11.81 -9.57 1.54
N LEU A 15 11.33 -9.38 0.28
CA LEU A 15 11.98 -8.54 -0.73
C LEU A 15 11.95 -7.05 -0.36
N LYS A 16 10.85 -6.55 0.20
CA LYS A 16 10.74 -5.18 0.72
C LYS A 16 11.73 -4.94 1.87
N ASN A 17 11.85 -5.90 2.79
CA ASN A 17 12.79 -5.84 3.91
C ASN A 17 14.26 -5.93 3.49
N MET A 18 14.56 -6.62 2.37
CA MET A 18 15.92 -6.68 1.81
C MET A 18 16.32 -5.41 1.04
N SER A 19 15.36 -4.61 0.64
CA SER A 19 15.53 -3.33 -0.07
C SER A 19 15.30 -2.11 0.81
N ALA A 20 15.29 -2.25 2.12
CA ALA A 20 15.17 -1.10 3.03
C ALA A 20 16.34 -0.13 2.79
N PRO A 21 16.08 1.11 2.37
CA PRO A 21 17.14 2.06 2.11
C PRO A 21 17.88 2.36 3.40
N HIS A 22 19.21 2.43 3.30
CA HIS A 22 20.03 2.90 4.40
C HIS A 22 20.10 4.42 4.39
N ALA A 23 20.30 5.00 5.56
CA ALA A 23 20.50 6.42 5.72
C ALA A 23 21.84 6.72 6.39
N ARG A 24 22.54 7.72 5.89
CA ARG A 24 23.72 8.25 6.56
C ARG A 24 23.31 9.37 7.50
N VAL A 25 23.47 9.15 8.79
CA VAL A 25 23.06 10.10 9.84
C VAL A 25 24.29 10.62 10.58
N ILE A 26 24.19 11.85 11.06
CA ILE A 26 25.19 12.46 11.95
C ILE A 26 24.56 12.47 13.34
N ARG A 27 25.04 11.59 14.21
CA ARG A 27 24.64 11.52 15.64
C ARG A 27 25.88 11.63 16.50
N ASP A 28 25.80 12.43 17.55
CA ASP A 28 26.93 12.69 18.49
C ASP A 28 28.21 13.18 17.78
N GLY A 29 28.05 13.91 16.65
CA GLY A 29 29.17 14.43 15.86
C GLY A 29 29.82 13.41 14.93
N GLU A 30 29.36 12.16 14.89
CA GLU A 30 29.85 11.09 14.05
C GLU A 30 28.87 10.72 12.95
N GLU A 31 29.37 10.49 11.74
CA GLU A 31 28.59 9.96 10.65
C GLU A 31 28.46 8.44 10.78
N LYS A 32 27.20 7.94 10.78
CA LYS A 32 26.87 6.52 10.89
C LYS A 32 25.86 6.14 9.82
N GLN A 33 25.97 4.93 9.31
CA GLN A 33 24.98 4.35 8.44
C GLN A 33 23.99 3.52 9.28
N ILE A 34 22.70 3.82 9.14
CA ILE A 34 21.62 3.12 9.83
C ILE A 34 20.54 2.69 8.84
N ASP A 35 19.68 1.79 9.25
CA ASP A 35 18.47 1.49 8.49
C ASP A 35 17.54 2.70 8.47
N ALA A 36 16.93 3.00 7.33
CA ALA A 36 16.00 4.13 7.21
C ALA A 36 14.83 4.05 8.19
N THR A 37 14.43 2.85 8.60
CA THR A 37 13.40 2.60 9.61
C THR A 37 13.75 3.11 11.00
N GLN A 38 15.02 3.39 11.27
CA GLN A 38 15.52 3.90 12.56
C GLN A 38 15.65 5.43 12.59
N LEU A 39 15.29 6.09 11.48
CA LEU A 39 15.27 7.55 11.41
C LEU A 39 14.13 8.12 12.26
N VAL A 40 14.43 9.20 12.96
CA VAL A 40 13.47 9.98 13.73
C VAL A 40 13.53 11.46 13.34
N PRO A 41 12.43 12.21 13.48
CA PRO A 41 12.47 13.65 13.30
C PRO A 41 13.52 14.30 14.21
N GLY A 42 14.33 15.19 13.63
CA GLY A 42 15.46 15.81 14.29
C GLY A 42 16.82 15.18 13.97
N ASP A 43 16.87 13.98 13.39
CA ASP A 43 18.11 13.42 12.88
C ASP A 43 18.69 14.28 11.75
N VAL A 44 19.99 14.41 11.71
CA VAL A 44 20.70 15.08 10.62
C VAL A 44 21.22 14.02 9.66
N ILE A 45 20.79 14.11 8.41
CA ILE A 45 21.16 13.16 7.34
C ILE A 45 22.08 13.81 6.32
N ARG A 46 22.94 12.99 5.73
CA ARG A 46 23.76 13.32 4.56
C ARG A 46 23.20 12.67 3.30
N LEU A 47 23.17 13.46 2.23
CA LEU A 47 22.69 13.02 0.92
C LEU A 47 23.72 13.34 -0.16
N GLU A 48 23.91 12.45 -1.11
CA GLU A 48 24.72 12.65 -2.29
C GLU A 48 24.06 12.05 -3.54
N ALA A 49 24.56 12.41 -4.71
CA ALA A 49 24.04 11.90 -5.99
C ALA A 49 24.02 10.36 -5.99
N GLY A 50 22.87 9.80 -6.36
CA GLY A 50 22.60 8.36 -6.33
C GLY A 50 21.87 7.86 -5.08
N ASP A 51 21.77 8.66 -4.03
CA ASP A 51 21.03 8.27 -2.82
C ASP A 51 19.52 8.36 -3.02
N PHE A 52 18.80 7.43 -2.42
CA PHE A 52 17.38 7.59 -2.16
C PHE A 52 17.17 8.40 -0.88
N ILE A 53 16.20 9.31 -0.93
CA ILE A 53 15.85 10.15 0.22
C ILE A 53 14.96 9.33 1.16
N PRO A 54 15.44 9.05 2.40
CA PRO A 54 14.78 8.10 3.29
C PRO A 54 13.61 8.69 4.08
N ALA A 55 13.54 10.02 4.18
CA ALA A 55 12.55 10.74 4.97
C ALA A 55 12.37 12.16 4.44
N ASP A 56 11.28 12.83 4.81
CA ASP A 56 11.14 14.26 4.52
C ASP A 56 12.11 15.05 5.40
N ALA A 57 12.86 15.94 4.78
CA ALA A 57 13.89 16.69 5.48
C ALA A 57 14.05 18.13 4.98
N ARG A 58 14.36 19.04 5.91
CA ARG A 58 14.71 20.42 5.64
C ARG A 58 16.21 20.53 5.38
N LEU A 59 16.60 21.11 4.26
CA LEU A 59 17.99 21.33 3.92
C LEU A 59 18.65 22.32 4.89
N LEU A 60 19.81 21.94 5.43
CA LEU A 60 20.70 22.79 6.23
C LEU A 60 21.84 23.34 5.39
N LYS A 61 22.40 22.49 4.52
CA LYS A 61 23.43 22.84 3.55
C LYS A 61 23.18 22.10 2.24
N SER A 62 23.47 22.73 1.12
CA SER A 62 23.37 22.09 -0.20
C SER A 62 24.46 22.62 -1.12
N ALA A 63 24.97 21.76 -2.00
CA ALA A 63 25.91 22.09 -3.05
C ALA A 63 25.39 21.50 -4.36
N SER A 64 24.84 22.37 -5.21
CA SER A 64 24.28 22.02 -6.54
C SER A 64 23.31 20.82 -6.48
N LEU A 65 22.51 20.75 -5.42
CA LEU A 65 21.61 19.61 -5.19
C LEU A 65 20.47 19.63 -6.19
N LYS A 66 20.23 18.46 -6.83
CA LYS A 66 19.05 18.20 -7.65
C LYS A 66 18.39 16.92 -7.20
N SER A 67 17.08 16.96 -7.08
CA SER A 67 16.24 15.83 -6.66
C SER A 67 15.22 15.51 -7.75
N GLU A 68 15.05 14.25 -8.07
CA GLU A 68 13.95 13.79 -8.91
C GLU A 68 12.72 13.53 -8.02
N GLU A 69 11.66 14.28 -8.31
CA GLU A 69 10.43 14.30 -7.50
C GLU A 69 9.19 13.92 -8.30
N SER A 70 9.36 13.27 -9.45
CA SER A 70 8.28 12.92 -10.38
C SER A 70 7.17 12.09 -9.70
N ALA A 71 7.51 11.26 -8.74
CA ALA A 71 6.54 10.47 -7.98
C ALA A 71 5.57 11.32 -7.14
N LEU A 72 5.99 12.53 -6.74
CA LEU A 72 5.20 13.44 -5.92
C LEU A 72 4.59 14.60 -6.71
N THR A 73 5.34 15.15 -7.64
CA THR A 73 4.95 16.36 -8.39
C THR A 73 4.42 16.08 -9.80
N GLY A 74 4.73 14.88 -10.32
CA GLY A 74 4.46 14.51 -11.72
C GLY A 74 5.42 15.13 -12.74
N GLU A 75 6.40 15.94 -12.30
CA GLU A 75 7.38 16.58 -13.17
C GLU A 75 8.60 15.67 -13.39
N SER A 76 8.93 15.37 -14.65
CA SER A 76 10.05 14.49 -15.00
C SER A 76 11.42 15.17 -14.97
N VAL A 77 11.45 16.49 -14.81
CA VAL A 77 12.71 17.25 -14.73
C VAL A 77 13.16 17.33 -13.27
N PRO A 78 14.43 17.01 -12.97
CA PRO A 78 14.94 17.14 -11.61
C PRO A 78 14.79 18.56 -11.06
N SER A 79 14.25 18.68 -9.85
CA SER A 79 14.08 19.95 -9.14
C SER A 79 15.40 20.42 -8.55
N GLU A 80 15.76 21.67 -8.77
CA GLU A 80 16.93 22.29 -8.11
C GLU A 80 16.58 22.62 -6.67
N LYS A 81 17.46 22.24 -5.74
CA LYS A 81 17.28 22.42 -4.31
C LYS A 81 18.34 23.36 -3.75
N ASN A 82 17.91 24.24 -2.86
CA ASN A 82 18.78 25.22 -2.22
C ASN A 82 18.42 25.37 -0.73
N ALA A 83 19.41 25.13 0.14
CA ALA A 83 19.24 25.26 1.58
C ALA A 83 18.91 26.69 2.02
N ASP A 84 19.39 27.69 1.30
CA ASP A 84 19.21 29.13 1.63
C ASP A 84 17.90 29.69 1.04
N ALA A 85 17.14 28.92 0.29
CA ALA A 85 15.88 29.35 -0.26
C ALA A 85 14.86 29.67 0.82
N VAL A 86 14.20 30.80 0.70
CA VAL A 86 13.07 31.19 1.52
C VAL A 86 11.80 30.79 0.79
N VAL A 87 11.04 29.90 1.39
CA VAL A 87 9.81 29.32 0.84
C VAL A 87 8.63 29.73 1.69
N GLU A 88 7.51 30.08 1.08
CA GLU A 88 6.28 30.41 1.78
C GLU A 88 5.72 29.17 2.52
N GLU A 89 5.07 29.40 3.67
CA GLU A 89 4.53 28.34 4.53
C GLU A 89 3.55 27.41 3.78
N LYS A 90 2.79 27.98 2.84
CA LYS A 90 1.77 27.24 2.06
C LYS A 90 2.21 26.95 0.62
N ALA A 91 3.51 26.97 0.34
CA ALA A 91 4.01 26.68 -0.99
C ALA A 91 3.61 25.26 -1.43
N PRO A 92 3.22 25.08 -2.71
CA PRO A 92 3.04 23.76 -3.30
C PRO A 92 4.31 22.91 -3.14
N LEU A 93 4.15 21.58 -3.18
CA LEU A 93 5.24 20.66 -2.93
C LEU A 93 6.45 20.88 -3.85
N GLY A 94 6.20 21.09 -5.16
CA GLY A 94 7.24 21.34 -6.16
C GLY A 94 8.02 22.63 -5.93
N ASP A 95 7.42 23.63 -5.27
CA ASP A 95 8.05 24.92 -4.99
C ASP A 95 8.84 24.93 -3.67
N ARG A 96 8.78 23.86 -2.87
CA ARG A 96 9.55 23.74 -1.62
C ARG A 96 11.00 23.37 -1.91
N THR A 97 11.73 24.29 -2.52
CA THR A 97 13.13 24.08 -2.97
C THR A 97 14.13 23.91 -1.83
N ASN A 98 13.74 24.25 -0.60
CA ASN A 98 14.55 24.08 0.62
C ASN A 98 14.29 22.77 1.35
N MET A 99 13.49 21.88 0.80
CA MET A 99 13.16 20.57 1.35
C MET A 99 13.43 19.44 0.33
N VAL A 100 13.65 18.26 0.87
CA VAL A 100 13.71 17.00 0.12
C VAL A 100 12.69 16.03 0.70
N PHE A 101 12.20 15.12 -0.14
CA PHE A 101 11.06 14.28 0.18
C PHE A 101 11.38 12.79 0.10
N SER A 102 10.80 12.02 1.01
CA SER A 102 10.89 10.56 1.03
C SER A 102 10.40 9.94 -0.27
N GLY A 103 11.08 8.90 -0.73
CA GLY A 103 10.74 8.18 -1.96
C GLY A 103 11.26 8.84 -3.25
N CYS A 104 11.91 9.99 -3.14
CA CYS A 104 12.60 10.67 -4.21
C CYS A 104 14.10 10.29 -4.24
N SER A 105 14.81 10.61 -5.32
CA SER A 105 16.23 10.35 -5.44
C SER A 105 17.05 11.62 -5.70
N VAL A 106 18.28 11.63 -5.18
CA VAL A 106 19.24 12.69 -5.49
C VAL A 106 19.92 12.37 -6.80
N THR A 107 19.75 13.24 -7.79
CA THR A 107 20.34 13.05 -9.12
C THR A 107 21.68 13.73 -9.27
N TYR A 108 21.92 14.83 -8.53
CA TYR A 108 23.16 15.58 -8.58
C TYR A 108 23.44 16.32 -7.26
N GLY A 109 24.70 16.53 -6.94
CA GLY A 109 25.13 17.32 -5.80
C GLY A 109 25.16 16.60 -4.47
N THR A 110 25.29 17.37 -3.41
CA THR A 110 25.34 16.88 -2.02
C THR A 110 24.54 17.79 -1.10
N ALA A 111 24.05 17.24 0.02
CA ALA A 111 23.35 18.01 1.03
C ALA A 111 23.50 17.43 2.43
N THR A 112 23.25 18.30 3.39
CA THR A 112 22.98 17.95 4.79
C THR A 112 21.60 18.49 5.13
N ALA A 113 20.75 17.65 5.70
CA ALA A 113 19.37 18.00 5.99
C ALA A 113 18.94 17.46 7.36
N VAL A 114 17.98 18.13 7.98
CA VAL A 114 17.34 17.66 9.23
C VAL A 114 16.01 17.00 8.88
N VAL A 115 15.80 15.79 9.39
CA VAL A 115 14.55 15.03 9.20
C VAL A 115 13.42 15.76 9.90
N THR A 116 12.33 16.00 9.17
CA THR A 116 11.11 16.66 9.66
C THR A 116 9.92 15.72 9.76
N GLY A 117 9.88 14.68 8.94
CA GLY A 117 8.79 13.68 8.93
C GLY A 117 9.28 12.32 8.47
N THR A 118 8.74 11.27 9.06
CA THR A 118 9.09 9.87 8.76
C THR A 118 7.83 9.02 8.54
N GLY A 119 7.94 7.92 7.81
CA GLY A 119 6.85 6.96 7.61
C GLY A 119 5.59 7.61 7.03
N MET A 120 4.46 7.42 7.70
CA MET A 120 3.16 7.95 7.28
C MET A 120 3.04 9.48 7.42
N ASP A 121 3.92 10.13 8.18
CA ASP A 121 3.95 11.60 8.31
C ASP A 121 4.69 12.28 7.15
N THR A 122 5.33 11.52 6.26
CA THR A 122 5.93 12.06 5.03
C THR A 122 4.84 12.40 3.99
N GLU A 123 5.18 13.24 3.02
CA GLU A 123 4.25 13.55 1.91
C GLU A 123 3.89 12.28 1.12
N MET A 124 4.85 11.37 0.91
CA MET A 124 4.56 10.06 0.30
C MET A 124 3.66 9.20 1.18
N GLY A 125 3.88 9.20 2.50
CA GLY A 125 3.05 8.49 3.47
C GLY A 125 1.60 8.97 3.48
N LYS A 126 1.36 10.26 3.37
CA LYS A 126 0.02 10.84 3.26
C LYS A 126 -0.71 10.34 2.00
N ILE A 127 -0.01 10.26 0.86
CA ILE A 127 -0.56 9.71 -0.38
C ILE A 127 -0.92 8.22 -0.19
N ALA A 128 -0.02 7.43 0.40
CA ALA A 128 -0.26 6.02 0.68
C ALA A 128 -1.49 5.81 1.58
N GLY A 129 -1.65 6.62 2.63
CA GLY A 129 -2.81 6.58 3.51
C GLY A 129 -4.13 6.92 2.82
N LEU A 130 -4.12 7.82 1.83
CA LEU A 130 -5.30 8.11 1.02
C LEU A 130 -5.67 6.94 0.11
N LEU A 131 -4.69 6.20 -0.38
CA LEU A 131 -4.89 5.01 -1.23
C LEU A 131 -5.40 3.83 -0.40
N GLU A 132 -4.88 3.59 0.79
CA GLU A 132 -5.37 2.54 1.71
C GLU A 132 -6.83 2.77 2.09
N GLY A 133 -7.25 4.01 2.33
CA GLY A 133 -8.65 4.36 2.57
C GLY A 133 -9.57 4.19 1.35
N ALA A 134 -9.03 4.08 0.15
CA ALA A 134 -9.77 3.88 -1.09
C ALA A 134 -9.90 2.39 -1.51
N ASP A 135 -9.10 1.50 -0.91
CA ASP A 135 -8.97 0.10 -1.38
C ASP A 135 -10.02 -0.87 -0.81
N ASP A 136 -10.93 -0.44 0.08
CA ASP A 136 -12.06 -1.26 0.55
C ASP A 136 -13.27 -1.26 -0.41
N GLY A 137 -13.12 -0.72 -1.60
CA GLY A 137 -14.14 -0.71 -2.63
C GLY A 137 -14.17 -2.02 -3.42
N GLN A 138 -15.05 -2.97 -3.04
CA GLN A 138 -15.40 -4.08 -3.93
C GLN A 138 -15.69 -3.54 -5.33
N THR A 139 -15.04 -4.12 -6.34
CA THR A 139 -15.30 -3.70 -7.71
C THR A 139 -16.79 -3.83 -8.05
N PRO A 140 -17.36 -2.98 -8.92
CA PRO A 140 -18.76 -3.10 -9.34
C PRO A 140 -19.11 -4.50 -9.86
N LEU A 141 -18.12 -5.22 -10.42
CA LEU A 141 -18.27 -6.60 -10.87
C LEU A 141 -18.42 -7.57 -9.68
N GLN A 142 -17.58 -7.43 -8.66
CA GLN A 142 -17.65 -8.24 -7.43
C GLN A 142 -18.98 -8.03 -6.70
N GLN A 143 -19.48 -6.80 -6.63
CA GLN A 143 -20.80 -6.52 -6.05
C GLN A 143 -21.93 -7.20 -6.81
N LYS A 144 -21.91 -7.15 -8.16
CA LYS A 144 -22.90 -7.83 -9.00
C LYS A 144 -22.81 -9.34 -8.87
N LEU A 145 -21.61 -9.90 -8.82
CA LEU A 145 -21.39 -11.33 -8.60
C LEU A 145 -21.88 -11.78 -7.21
N ALA A 146 -21.63 -11.00 -6.17
CA ALA A 146 -22.14 -11.29 -4.83
C ALA A 146 -23.68 -11.23 -4.76
N GLN A 147 -24.31 -10.29 -5.47
CA GLN A 147 -25.77 -10.23 -5.58
C GLN A 147 -26.32 -11.43 -6.33
N LEU A 148 -25.70 -11.83 -7.46
CA LEU A 148 -26.07 -13.01 -8.22
C LEU A 148 -25.93 -14.28 -7.37
N GLY A 149 -24.82 -14.41 -6.61
CA GLY A 149 -24.58 -15.51 -5.69
C GLY A 149 -25.65 -15.63 -4.61
N LYS A 150 -26.06 -14.50 -4.02
CA LYS A 150 -27.17 -14.46 -3.05
C LYS A 150 -28.49 -14.88 -3.69
N PHE A 151 -28.81 -14.38 -4.88
CA PHE A 151 -30.02 -14.75 -5.61
C PHE A 151 -30.08 -16.24 -5.93
N LEU A 152 -28.99 -16.79 -6.47
CA LEU A 152 -28.86 -18.22 -6.75
C LEU A 152 -28.94 -19.07 -5.48
N GLY A 153 -28.35 -18.61 -4.38
CA GLY A 153 -28.44 -19.27 -3.08
C GLY A 153 -29.88 -19.36 -2.55
N PHE A 154 -30.64 -18.25 -2.63
CA PHE A 154 -32.05 -18.26 -2.26
C PHE A 154 -32.92 -19.15 -3.18
N LEU A 155 -32.61 -19.17 -4.47
CA LEU A 155 -33.31 -20.01 -5.43
C LEU A 155 -33.03 -21.49 -5.17
N ALA A 156 -31.79 -21.86 -4.87
CA ALA A 156 -31.40 -23.23 -4.51
C ALA A 156 -32.08 -23.67 -3.19
N LEU A 157 -32.09 -22.80 -2.17
CA LEU A 157 -32.79 -23.07 -0.90
C LEU A 157 -34.29 -23.26 -1.11
N GLY A 158 -34.92 -22.46 -1.96
CA GLY A 158 -36.32 -22.59 -2.32
C GLY A 158 -36.61 -23.92 -3.03
N ALA A 159 -35.77 -24.30 -3.98
CA ALA A 159 -35.88 -25.59 -4.67
C ALA A 159 -35.71 -26.79 -3.69
N CYS A 160 -34.73 -26.74 -2.79
CA CYS A 160 -34.54 -27.76 -1.76
C CYS A 160 -35.76 -27.88 -0.86
N ALA A 161 -36.37 -26.76 -0.43
CA ALA A 161 -37.57 -26.75 0.42
C ALA A 161 -38.77 -27.40 -0.31
N ILE A 162 -38.96 -27.10 -1.60
CA ILE A 162 -40.01 -27.70 -2.41
C ILE A 162 -39.81 -29.22 -2.56
N ILE A 163 -38.58 -29.67 -2.85
CA ILE A 163 -38.26 -31.09 -2.97
C ILE A 163 -38.48 -31.81 -1.65
N PHE A 164 -38.12 -31.18 -0.54
CA PHE A 164 -38.33 -31.71 0.80
C PHE A 164 -39.83 -31.91 1.11
N VAL A 165 -40.65 -30.89 0.83
CA VAL A 165 -42.10 -30.98 1.05
C VAL A 165 -42.74 -32.04 0.13
N VAL A 166 -42.41 -32.05 -1.15
CA VAL A 166 -42.93 -33.03 -2.10
C VAL A 166 -42.50 -34.46 -1.72
N GLY A 167 -41.26 -34.64 -1.29
CA GLY A 167 -40.75 -35.94 -0.84
C GLY A 167 -41.49 -36.48 0.37
N ILE A 168 -41.80 -35.64 1.35
CA ILE A 168 -42.60 -36.03 2.55
C ILE A 168 -44.02 -36.44 2.10
N LEU A 169 -44.65 -35.66 1.24
CA LEU A 169 -46.01 -35.94 0.74
C LEU A 169 -46.06 -37.21 -0.11
N SER A 170 -44.97 -37.60 -0.79
CA SER A 170 -44.83 -38.79 -1.59
C SER A 170 -44.46 -40.03 -0.78
N GLY A 171 -44.26 -39.92 0.54
CA GLY A 171 -43.97 -41.06 1.44
C GLY A 171 -42.54 -41.60 1.32
N MET A 172 -41.61 -40.84 0.79
CA MET A 172 -40.18 -41.22 0.73
C MET A 172 -39.55 -41.13 2.14
N GLU A 173 -38.53 -41.96 2.40
CA GLU A 173 -37.81 -41.92 3.66
C GLU A 173 -37.09 -40.57 3.82
N VAL A 174 -37.23 -39.95 5.01
CA VAL A 174 -36.68 -38.63 5.32
C VAL A 174 -35.17 -38.57 5.08
N LEU A 175 -34.45 -39.66 5.25
CA LEU A 175 -33.01 -39.75 5.03
C LEU A 175 -32.65 -39.63 3.53
N GLU A 176 -33.41 -40.23 2.63
CA GLU A 176 -33.22 -40.15 1.16
C GLU A 176 -33.46 -38.73 0.68
N ILE A 177 -34.51 -38.08 1.18
CA ILE A 177 -34.84 -36.70 0.82
C ILE A 177 -33.72 -35.76 1.28
N PHE A 178 -33.21 -35.95 2.50
CA PHE A 178 -32.12 -35.13 3.06
C PHE A 178 -30.84 -35.29 2.22
N MET A 179 -30.45 -36.52 1.84
CA MET A 179 -29.27 -36.77 1.02
C MET A 179 -29.40 -36.15 -0.38
N THR A 180 -30.57 -36.20 -0.97
CA THR A 180 -30.85 -35.58 -2.28
C THR A 180 -30.79 -34.05 -2.21
N ALA A 181 -31.36 -33.45 -1.16
CA ALA A 181 -31.34 -32.02 -0.93
C ALA A 181 -29.91 -31.50 -0.69
N VAL A 182 -29.10 -32.22 0.10
CA VAL A 182 -27.68 -31.85 0.36
C VAL A 182 -26.86 -31.95 -0.92
N SER A 183 -27.05 -33.00 -1.74
CA SER A 183 -26.34 -33.13 -3.02
C SER A 183 -26.68 -32.03 -3.99
N LEU A 184 -27.93 -31.58 -4.03
CA LEU A 184 -28.37 -30.46 -4.87
C LEU A 184 -27.78 -29.12 -4.37
N ALA A 185 -27.76 -28.91 -3.06
CA ALA A 185 -27.19 -27.70 -2.44
C ALA A 185 -25.69 -27.59 -2.71
N VAL A 186 -24.94 -28.70 -2.61
CA VAL A 186 -23.50 -28.73 -2.91
C VAL A 186 -23.21 -28.49 -4.40
N SER A 187 -24.03 -29.04 -5.30
CA SER A 187 -23.86 -28.83 -6.75
C SER A 187 -24.22 -27.40 -7.19
N ALA A 188 -24.99 -26.67 -6.41
CA ALA A 188 -25.36 -25.29 -6.69
C ALA A 188 -24.30 -24.25 -6.22
N ILE A 189 -23.28 -24.70 -5.46
CA ILE A 189 -22.16 -23.82 -5.06
C ILE A 189 -21.24 -23.68 -6.27
N PRO A 190 -21.09 -22.48 -6.85
CA PRO A 190 -20.17 -22.28 -7.97
C PRO A 190 -18.73 -22.51 -7.50
N GLU A 191 -18.10 -23.59 -7.91
CA GLU A 191 -16.69 -23.85 -7.71
C GLU A 191 -15.89 -22.80 -8.51
N GLY A 192 -15.39 -21.77 -7.83
CA GLY A 192 -14.50 -20.80 -8.47
C GLY A 192 -14.79 -19.34 -8.19
N LEU A 193 -15.60 -19.01 -7.20
CA LEU A 193 -15.64 -17.67 -6.66
C LEU A 193 -14.56 -17.56 -5.57
N PRO A 194 -13.52 -16.67 -5.74
CA PRO A 194 -12.53 -16.37 -4.71
C PRO A 194 -13.15 -15.66 -3.51
#